data_4b08c59a0cb3ccfae530816aa699b293
#
_entry.id   4b08c59a0cb3ccfae530816aa699b293
#
_cell.length_a   1.000
_cell.length_b   1.000
_cell.length_c   1.000
_cell.angle_alpha   90.00
_cell.angle_beta   90.00
_cell.angle_gamma   90.00
#
_symmetry.space_group_name_H-M   'P 1'
#
loop_
_entity.id
_entity.type
_entity.pdbx_description
1 polymer ?
#
loop_
_entity_poly.entity_id
_entity_poly.type
_entity_poly.pdbx_seq_one_letter_code
_entity_poly.pdbx_strand_id
1 'polypeptide(L)'
;MELLTLPLDYTAIERILPHRYPFLLVDRIIEFEEDTRIVGIKNVSLNERYLAHQQGEQPALPPTLLTAAVAQVGASLILAKPENREKLLVFRGIEHVRYHRPVHPGEVVRIEASVVRLRSRVGQLSGTARVNDEIVLEGSMTFALSPPSK
;
A
#
# COMPACT_ATOMS: atom_id res chain seq x y z
N MET A 1 25.02 -0.41 3.72
CA MET A 1 23.57 -0.75 3.77
C MET A 1 22.86 0.32 4.58
N GLU A 2 21.97 1.01 3.94
CA GLU A 2 21.20 2.05 4.63
C GLU A 2 20.16 1.35 5.52
N LEU A 3 20.35 1.49 6.83
CA LEU A 3 19.40 0.96 7.79
C LEU A 3 18.17 1.85 7.79
N LEU A 4 17.01 1.28 7.44
CA LEU A 4 15.76 2.00 7.51
C LEU A 4 15.38 2.25 8.98
N THR A 5 15.29 3.53 9.33
CA THR A 5 14.85 3.93 10.67
C THR A 5 13.34 4.03 10.72
N LEU A 6 12.71 3.12 11.44
CA LEU A 6 11.25 3.10 11.62
C LEU A 6 10.84 4.04 12.75
N PRO A 7 9.67 4.68 12.66
CA PRO A 7 8.76 4.63 11.52
C PRO A 7 9.25 5.50 10.36
N LEU A 8 8.98 5.06 9.12
CA LEU A 8 9.22 5.89 7.95
C LEU A 8 8.10 6.91 7.80
N ASP A 9 8.47 8.16 7.68
CA ASP A 9 7.52 9.24 7.39
C ASP A 9 7.28 9.39 5.89
N TYR A 10 6.42 10.34 5.52
CA TYR A 10 6.07 10.56 4.12
C TYR A 10 7.29 10.94 3.25
N THR A 11 8.27 11.63 3.81
CA THR A 11 9.48 12.01 3.05
C THR A 11 10.31 10.79 2.68
N ALA A 12 10.44 9.85 3.59
CA ALA A 12 11.12 8.58 3.32
C ALA A 12 10.33 7.72 2.31
N ILE A 13 9.00 7.70 2.43
CA ILE A 13 8.13 6.97 1.51
C ILE A 13 8.22 7.55 0.09
N GLU A 14 8.27 8.88 -0.04
CA GLU A 14 8.45 9.53 -1.34
C GLU A 14 9.76 9.16 -2.04
N ARG A 15 10.79 8.82 -1.29
CA ARG A 15 12.06 8.34 -1.85
C ARG A 15 11.97 6.89 -2.36
N ILE A 16 10.99 6.14 -1.88
CA ILE A 16 10.78 4.75 -2.23
C ILE A 16 9.77 4.61 -3.36
N LEU A 17 8.63 5.30 -3.24
CA LEU A 17 7.53 5.25 -4.22
C LEU A 17 7.61 6.40 -5.21
N PRO A 18 7.28 6.17 -6.49
CA PRO A 18 7.19 7.25 -7.48
C PRO A 18 5.93 8.10 -7.34
N HIS A 19 4.93 7.61 -6.60
CA HIS A 19 3.64 8.29 -6.41
C HIS A 19 3.81 9.62 -5.69
N ARG A 20 2.95 10.57 -6.04
CA ARG A 20 2.94 11.92 -5.42
C ARG A 20 1.50 12.36 -5.18
N TYR A 21 1.35 13.38 -4.34
CA TYR A 21 0.04 13.99 -4.10
C TYR A 21 -0.67 14.25 -5.43
N PRO A 22 -1.95 13.94 -5.57
CA PRO A 22 -2.88 13.43 -4.54
C PRO A 22 -2.97 11.91 -4.46
N PHE A 23 -2.06 11.16 -5.07
CA PHE A 23 -2.13 9.70 -5.17
C PHE A 23 -1.04 8.98 -4.38
N LEU A 24 -0.37 9.64 -3.46
CA LEU A 24 0.45 8.96 -2.45
C LEU A 24 -0.43 8.68 -1.24
N LEU A 25 -0.82 7.42 -1.08
CA LEU A 25 -1.88 7.01 -0.16
C LEU A 25 -1.37 6.43 1.16
N VAL A 26 -0.07 6.31 1.33
CA VAL A 26 0.55 5.75 2.54
C VAL A 26 1.13 6.88 3.37
N ASP A 27 0.70 6.97 4.62
CA ASP A 27 1.13 8.04 5.53
C ASP A 27 2.40 7.68 6.31
N ARG A 28 2.54 6.42 6.73
CA ARG A 28 3.68 5.96 7.50
C ARG A 28 3.92 4.48 7.26
N ILE A 29 5.16 4.05 7.39
CA ILE A 29 5.54 2.63 7.49
C ILE A 29 6.00 2.40 8.92
N ILE A 30 5.37 1.48 9.63
CA ILE A 30 5.61 1.25 11.06
C ILE A 30 6.33 -0.07 11.36
N GLU A 31 6.27 -1.04 10.45
CA GLU A 31 7.00 -2.30 10.58
C GLU A 31 7.55 -2.69 9.20
N PHE A 32 8.75 -3.24 9.20
CA PHE A 32 9.42 -3.65 7.96
C PHE A 32 10.33 -4.84 8.24
N GLU A 33 10.14 -5.89 7.48
CA GLU A 33 10.97 -7.09 7.51
C GLU A 33 11.32 -7.44 6.07
N GLU A 34 12.60 -7.24 5.73
CA GLU A 34 13.10 -7.35 4.37
C GLU A 34 12.66 -8.67 3.70
N ASP A 35 12.19 -8.58 2.46
CA ASP A 35 11.71 -9.70 1.63
C ASP A 35 10.53 -10.49 2.22
N THR A 36 9.98 -10.07 3.34
CA THR A 36 8.96 -10.83 4.08
C THR A 36 7.65 -10.08 4.23
N ARG A 37 7.66 -8.98 4.99
CA ARG A 37 6.43 -8.24 5.30
C ARG A 37 6.68 -6.78 5.62
N ILE A 38 5.64 -6.02 5.47
CA ILE A 38 5.63 -4.59 5.76
C ILE A 38 4.27 -4.20 6.35
N VAL A 39 4.27 -3.24 7.26
CA VAL A 39 3.04 -2.67 7.79
C VAL A 39 3.07 -1.16 7.59
N GLY A 40 2.04 -0.66 6.93
CA GLY A 40 1.83 0.76 6.69
C GLY A 40 0.54 1.26 7.30
N ILE A 41 0.47 2.56 7.44
CA ILE A 41 -0.71 3.28 7.98
C ILE A 41 -1.25 4.20 6.90
N LYS A 42 -2.57 4.15 6.71
CA LYS A 42 -3.31 5.16 5.95
C LYS A 42 -4.35 5.78 6.85
N ASN A 43 -4.25 7.09 7.06
CA ASN A 43 -5.26 7.86 7.77
C ASN A 43 -6.36 8.28 6.78
N VAL A 44 -7.61 8.08 7.14
CA VAL A 44 -8.74 8.52 6.32
C VAL A 44 -9.29 9.81 6.92
N SER A 45 -9.21 10.88 6.14
CA SER A 45 -9.65 12.21 6.57
C SER A 45 -10.89 12.64 5.81
N LEU A 46 -11.74 13.44 6.47
CA LEU A 46 -12.88 14.08 5.79
C LEU A 46 -12.40 15.02 4.66
N ASN A 47 -11.17 15.50 4.74
CA ASN A 47 -10.55 16.34 3.72
C ASN A 47 -9.97 15.56 2.53
N GLU A 48 -10.25 14.27 2.43
CA GLU A 48 -9.74 13.44 1.36
C GLU A 48 -10.50 13.68 0.06
N ARG A 49 -9.75 13.89 -1.02
CA ARG A 49 -10.28 14.27 -2.33
C ARG A 49 -11.19 13.20 -2.96
N TYR A 50 -10.93 11.93 -2.63
CA TYR A 50 -11.57 10.81 -3.31
C TYR A 50 -12.69 10.15 -2.53
N LEU A 51 -13.17 10.78 -1.47
CA LEU A 51 -14.29 10.21 -0.71
C LEU A 51 -15.53 10.11 -1.59
N ALA A 52 -16.14 8.93 -1.58
CA ALA A 52 -17.41 8.72 -2.26
C ALA A 52 -18.55 9.26 -1.39
N HIS A 53 -19.35 10.13 -1.98
CA HIS A 53 -20.55 10.67 -1.35
C HIS A 53 -21.79 10.18 -2.09
N GLN A 54 -22.65 9.47 -1.41
CA GLN A 54 -24.01 9.24 -1.87
C GLN A 54 -24.96 10.01 -0.96
N GLN A 55 -26.03 10.53 -1.53
CA GLN A 55 -26.98 11.32 -0.77
C GLN A 55 -27.60 10.47 0.36
N GLY A 56 -27.48 10.95 1.60
CA GLY A 56 -27.99 10.26 2.78
C GLY A 56 -27.08 9.21 3.39
N GLU A 57 -25.88 8.98 2.82
CA GLU A 57 -24.89 8.04 3.35
C GLU A 57 -23.66 8.77 3.90
N GLN A 58 -22.96 8.12 4.83
CA GLN A 58 -21.68 8.62 5.31
C GLN A 58 -20.64 8.50 4.19
N PRO A 59 -19.79 9.53 4.01
CA PRO A 59 -18.70 9.42 3.04
C PRO A 59 -17.78 8.25 3.40
N ALA A 60 -17.29 7.57 2.37
CA ALA A 60 -16.41 6.42 2.55
C ALA A 60 -15.28 6.45 1.53
N LEU A 61 -14.14 5.87 1.91
CA LEU A 61 -13.04 5.67 0.99
C LEU A 61 -13.43 4.61 -0.05
N PRO A 62 -13.36 4.92 -1.37
CA PRO A 62 -13.69 3.91 -2.37
C PRO A 62 -12.83 2.65 -2.23
N PRO A 63 -13.42 1.45 -2.40
CA PRO A 63 -12.66 0.19 -2.28
C PRO A 63 -11.46 0.13 -3.23
N THR A 64 -11.57 0.73 -4.40
CA THR A 64 -10.48 0.78 -5.38
C THR A 64 -9.29 1.57 -4.86
N LEU A 65 -9.53 2.67 -4.14
CA LEU A 65 -8.46 3.46 -3.53
C LEU A 65 -7.85 2.75 -2.33
N LEU A 66 -8.64 2.05 -1.56
CA LEU A 66 -8.12 1.22 -0.47
C LEU A 66 -7.24 0.10 -1.03
N THR A 67 -7.65 -0.52 -2.13
CA THR A 67 -6.83 -1.50 -2.85
C THR A 67 -5.53 -0.88 -3.33
N ALA A 68 -5.58 0.33 -3.87
CA ALA A 68 -4.38 1.06 -4.30
C ALA A 68 -3.44 1.36 -3.12
N ALA A 69 -3.98 1.70 -1.96
CA ALA A 69 -3.18 1.92 -0.75
C ALA A 69 -2.47 0.63 -0.32
N VAL A 70 -3.15 -0.49 -0.35
CA VAL A 70 -2.56 -1.81 -0.07
C VAL A 70 -1.45 -2.12 -1.06
N ALA A 71 -1.67 -1.84 -2.34
CA ALA A 71 -0.67 -2.03 -3.39
C ALA A 71 0.58 -1.16 -3.14
N GLN A 72 0.40 0.09 -2.72
CA GLN A 72 1.52 0.98 -2.42
C GLN A 72 2.33 0.52 -1.22
N VAL A 73 1.69 0.03 -0.16
CA VAL A 73 2.39 -0.56 0.98
C VAL A 73 3.20 -1.77 0.51
N GLY A 74 2.60 -2.65 -0.29
CA GLY A 74 3.30 -3.80 -0.84
C GLY A 74 4.45 -3.41 -1.77
N ALA A 75 4.26 -2.41 -2.62
CA ALA A 75 5.32 -1.90 -3.48
C ALA A 75 6.49 -1.35 -2.67
N SER A 76 6.21 -0.71 -1.54
CA SER A 76 7.24 -0.18 -0.65
C SER A 76 8.15 -1.28 -0.10
N LEU A 77 7.59 -2.46 0.17
CA LEU A 77 8.39 -3.62 0.63
C LEU A 77 9.46 -4.01 -0.38
N ILE A 78 9.11 -3.99 -1.66
CA ILE A 78 10.00 -4.40 -2.73
C ILE A 78 10.97 -3.26 -3.11
N LEU A 79 10.46 -2.04 -3.23
CA LEU A 79 11.24 -0.89 -3.70
C LEU A 79 12.13 -0.27 -2.62
N ALA A 80 11.92 -0.61 -1.35
CA ALA A 80 12.80 -0.15 -0.27
C ALA A 80 14.20 -0.77 -0.35
N LYS A 81 14.37 -1.90 -1.03
CA LYS A 81 15.69 -2.49 -1.26
C LYS A 81 16.50 -1.57 -2.17
N PRO A 82 17.76 -1.23 -1.81
CA PRO A 82 18.57 -0.32 -2.62
C PRO A 82 18.70 -0.73 -4.09
N GLU A 83 18.81 -2.02 -4.36
CA GLU A 83 18.92 -2.56 -5.72
C GLU A 83 17.66 -2.40 -6.56
N ASN A 84 16.52 -2.13 -5.93
CA ASN A 84 15.24 -1.98 -6.61
C ASN A 84 14.76 -0.54 -6.74
N ARG A 85 15.43 0.43 -6.10
CA ARG A 85 14.95 1.83 -6.02
C ARG A 85 14.77 2.51 -7.36
N GLU A 86 15.59 2.19 -8.33
CA GLU A 86 15.50 2.79 -9.67
C GLU A 86 14.64 1.96 -10.63
N LYS A 87 14.11 0.84 -10.17
CA LYS A 87 13.26 -0.02 -10.99
C LYS A 87 11.81 0.45 -10.94
N LEU A 88 11.09 0.15 -12.01
CA LEU A 88 9.65 0.36 -12.07
C LEU A 88 8.95 -0.92 -11.62
N LEU A 89 8.09 -0.80 -10.62
CA LEU A 89 7.23 -1.89 -10.19
C LEU A 89 5.85 -1.71 -10.83
N VAL A 90 5.39 -2.72 -11.55
CA VAL A 90 4.10 -2.71 -12.22
C VAL A 90 3.26 -3.87 -11.68
N PHE A 91 2.05 -3.58 -11.24
CA PHE A 91 1.09 -4.62 -10.87
C PHE A 91 0.47 -5.20 -12.14
N ARG A 92 0.59 -6.51 -12.32
CA ARG A 92 0.07 -7.23 -13.49
C ARG A 92 -1.29 -7.84 -13.25
N GLY A 93 -1.66 -8.03 -12.00
CA GLY A 93 -2.95 -8.58 -11.64
C GLY A 93 -3.28 -8.32 -10.19
N ILE A 94 -4.55 -8.16 -9.93
CA ILE A 94 -5.12 -8.05 -8.59
C ILE A 94 -6.14 -9.16 -8.49
N GLU A 95 -5.93 -10.09 -7.54
CA GLU A 95 -6.70 -11.31 -7.47
C GLU A 95 -7.39 -11.45 -6.13
N HIS A 96 -8.61 -12.00 -6.17
CA HIS A 96 -9.36 -12.37 -4.96
C HIS A 96 -9.55 -11.24 -3.95
N VAL A 97 -9.70 -10.00 -4.41
CA VAL A 97 -9.95 -8.87 -3.51
C VAL A 97 -11.34 -8.97 -2.93
N ARG A 98 -11.41 -8.97 -1.60
CA ARG A 98 -12.65 -8.95 -0.84
C ARG A 98 -12.72 -7.70 0.00
N TYR A 99 -13.81 -6.97 -0.18
CA TYR A 99 -14.11 -5.74 0.55
C TYR A 99 -15.24 -6.04 1.54
N HIS A 100 -14.93 -5.91 2.83
CA HIS A 100 -15.82 -6.38 3.89
C HIS A 100 -16.73 -5.30 4.47
N ARG A 101 -16.26 -4.07 4.56
CA ARG A 101 -17.05 -2.95 5.03
C ARG A 101 -16.45 -1.60 4.61
N PRO A 102 -17.28 -0.52 4.59
CA PRO A 102 -16.79 0.82 4.29
C PRO A 102 -15.79 1.31 5.33
N VAL A 103 -14.84 2.14 4.89
CA VAL A 103 -13.92 2.88 5.75
C VAL A 103 -14.31 4.35 5.68
N HIS A 104 -14.51 4.94 6.86
CA HIS A 104 -15.03 6.30 7.00
C HIS A 104 -13.96 7.28 7.50
N PRO A 105 -14.16 8.59 7.28
CA PRO A 105 -13.27 9.61 7.83
C PRO A 105 -13.10 9.47 9.34
N GLY A 106 -11.88 9.68 9.81
CA GLY A 106 -11.50 9.51 11.22
C GLY A 106 -10.95 8.13 11.54
N GLU A 107 -11.13 7.16 10.65
CA GLU A 107 -10.60 5.83 10.85
C GLU A 107 -9.15 5.73 10.37
N VAL A 108 -8.35 4.93 11.06
CA VAL A 108 -6.97 4.65 10.72
C VAL A 108 -6.89 3.23 10.17
N VAL A 109 -6.39 3.10 8.96
CA VAL A 109 -6.25 1.79 8.30
C VAL A 109 -4.83 1.28 8.49
N ARG A 110 -4.72 0.11 9.10
CA ARG A 110 -3.45 -0.62 9.24
C ARG A 110 -3.36 -1.63 8.12
N ILE A 111 -2.37 -1.47 7.26
CA ILE A 111 -2.19 -2.30 6.07
C ILE A 111 -0.96 -3.17 6.25
N GLU A 112 -1.14 -4.47 6.16
CA GLU A 112 -0.04 -5.43 6.15
C GLU A 112 0.06 -6.07 4.78
N ALA A 113 1.26 -6.07 4.21
CA ALA A 113 1.54 -6.79 2.97
C ALA A 113 2.68 -7.78 3.20
N SER A 114 2.57 -8.95 2.62
CA SER A 114 3.54 -10.02 2.76
C SER A 114 3.89 -10.61 1.40
N VAL A 115 5.15 -11.03 1.25
CA VAL A 115 5.59 -11.71 0.04
C VAL A 115 5.10 -13.16 0.08
N VAL A 116 4.33 -13.54 -0.95
CA VAL A 116 3.90 -14.92 -1.15
C VAL A 116 4.92 -15.66 -2.01
N ARG A 117 5.37 -15.01 -3.07
CA ARG A 117 6.38 -15.52 -4.00
C ARG A 117 7.23 -14.37 -4.52
N LEU A 118 8.51 -14.65 -4.69
CA LEU A 118 9.42 -13.72 -5.35
C LEU A 118 10.40 -14.52 -6.19
N ARG A 119 10.33 -14.34 -7.52
CA ARG A 119 11.24 -14.97 -8.49
C ARG A 119 11.79 -13.90 -9.41
N SER A 120 13.08 -13.62 -9.28
CA SER A 120 13.77 -12.67 -10.16
C SER A 120 13.03 -11.33 -10.29
N ARG A 121 12.19 -11.16 -11.31
CA ARG A 121 11.48 -9.91 -11.62
C ARG A 121 9.98 -9.98 -11.42
N VAL A 122 9.45 -11.13 -11.01
CA VAL A 122 8.00 -11.34 -10.87
C VAL A 122 7.73 -11.87 -9.48
N GLY A 123 6.72 -11.35 -8.84
CA GLY A 123 6.33 -11.78 -7.51
C GLY A 123 4.85 -11.65 -7.24
N GLN A 124 4.44 -12.21 -6.12
CA GLN A 124 3.08 -12.11 -5.61
C GLN A 124 3.12 -11.63 -4.17
N LEU A 125 2.26 -10.66 -3.88
CA LEU A 125 2.03 -10.10 -2.55
C LEU A 125 0.63 -10.44 -2.09
N SER A 126 0.46 -10.72 -0.81
CA SER A 126 -0.85 -10.72 -0.17
C SER A 126 -0.96 -9.48 0.71
N GLY A 127 -2.14 -8.90 0.79
CA GLY A 127 -2.38 -7.70 1.57
C GLY A 127 -3.66 -7.77 2.37
N THR A 128 -3.63 -7.19 3.56
CA THR A 128 -4.77 -7.11 4.46
C THR A 128 -4.85 -5.72 5.06
N ALA A 129 -6.01 -5.10 4.97
CA ALA A 129 -6.28 -3.81 5.59
C ALA A 129 -7.23 -3.99 6.77
N ARG A 130 -6.90 -3.39 7.91
CA ARG A 130 -7.69 -3.48 9.14
C ARG A 130 -7.97 -2.10 9.72
N VAL A 131 -9.15 -1.99 10.32
CA VAL A 131 -9.53 -0.86 11.16
C VAL A 131 -9.93 -1.45 12.53
N ASN A 132 -9.25 -1.02 13.61
CA ASN A 132 -9.47 -1.56 14.95
C ASN A 132 -9.46 -3.09 14.98
N ASP A 133 -8.46 -3.70 14.34
CA ASP A 133 -8.27 -5.16 14.23
C ASP A 133 -9.32 -5.90 13.40
N GLU A 134 -10.31 -5.20 12.84
CA GLU A 134 -11.29 -5.78 11.93
C GLU A 134 -10.80 -5.69 10.49
N ILE A 135 -10.83 -6.80 9.76
CA ILE A 135 -10.45 -6.82 8.35
C ILE A 135 -11.51 -6.07 7.53
N VAL A 136 -11.07 -5.04 6.81
CA VAL A 136 -11.94 -4.26 5.92
C VAL A 136 -11.71 -4.60 4.45
N LEU A 137 -10.51 -5.05 4.11
CA LEU A 137 -10.17 -5.48 2.76
C LEU A 137 -9.03 -6.49 2.82
N GLU A 138 -9.07 -7.50 1.96
CA GLU A 138 -7.97 -8.44 1.77
C GLU A 138 -7.87 -8.86 0.31
N GLY A 139 -6.67 -9.22 -0.13
CA GLY A 139 -6.46 -9.65 -1.50
C GLY A 139 -5.02 -10.00 -1.79
N SER A 140 -4.76 -10.41 -3.02
CA SER A 140 -3.43 -10.68 -3.50
C SER A 140 -3.16 -9.96 -4.81
N MET A 141 -1.89 -9.71 -5.10
CA MET A 141 -1.46 -8.93 -6.25
C MET A 141 -0.20 -9.55 -6.84
N THR A 142 -0.17 -9.64 -8.16
CA THR A 142 1.01 -10.06 -8.90
C THR A 142 1.71 -8.82 -9.46
N PHE A 143 3.01 -8.74 -9.28
CA PHE A 143 3.80 -7.61 -9.76
C PHE A 143 4.99 -8.06 -10.60
N ALA A 144 5.50 -7.14 -11.41
CA ALA A 144 6.74 -7.30 -12.14
C ALA A 144 7.63 -6.09 -11.93
N LEU A 145 8.94 -6.33 -11.82
CA LEU A 145 9.95 -5.29 -11.80
C LEU A 145 10.52 -5.12 -13.19
N SER A 146 10.54 -3.89 -13.68
CA SER A 146 11.21 -3.54 -14.94
C SER A 146 12.63 -3.08 -14.66
N PRO A 147 13.56 -3.28 -15.61
CA PRO A 147 14.88 -2.67 -15.51
C PRO A 147 14.75 -1.15 -15.42
N PRO A 148 15.74 -0.44 -14.82
CA PRO A 148 15.71 1.01 -14.82
C PRO A 148 15.62 1.54 -16.25
N SER A 149 14.80 2.56 -16.46
CA SER A 149 14.75 3.25 -17.75
C SER A 149 16.08 3.95 -17.99
N LYS A 150 16.65 3.72 -19.19
CA LYS A 150 17.86 4.44 -19.61
C LYS A 150 17.57 5.90 -19.88
#